data_73bb95c286e4fb5943c375d9b76eee6a
#
_entry.id   73bb95c286e4fb5943c375d9b76eee6a
#
_cell.length_a   1.000
_cell.length_b   1.000
_cell.length_c   1.000
_cell.angle_alpha   90.00
_cell.angle_beta   90.00
_cell.angle_gamma   90.00
#
_symmetry.space_group_name_H-M   'P 1'
#
loop_
_entity.id
_entity.type
_entity.pdbx_description
1 polymer ?
#
loop_
_entity_poly.entity_id
_entity_poly.type
_entity_poly.pdbx_seq_one_letter_code
_entity_poly.pdbx_strand_id
1 'polypeptide(L)'
;RQRQMCIRDSYKAARRMGRGIAKHGVAVITGGGPGIMEAANRGAALAGGKSVGLGIELPHEQGLNQWVNLGMSFRYFFVRKTMFVKYSSGVIVCPGGFGTFDEMFELLTLVQTHKVMSMPIVLYGTEYWRGLFEWLTSTVQDHGMISPLDPSLVLITDDPDEAVEVAVSRIAS
;
A
#
# COMPACT_ATOMS: atom_id res chain seq x y z
N ARG A 1 -1.14 23.83 -11.17
CA ARG A 1 -0.92 24.13 -9.74
C ARG A 1 -1.59 23.12 -8.81
N GLN A 2 -2.86 22.79 -8.99
CA GLN A 2 -3.59 21.81 -8.16
C GLN A 2 -2.94 20.41 -8.16
N ARG A 3 -2.58 19.89 -9.34
CA ARG A 3 -1.91 18.57 -9.48
C ARG A 3 -0.56 18.52 -8.76
N GLN A 4 0.23 19.59 -8.78
CA GLN A 4 1.51 19.66 -8.08
C GLN A 4 1.34 19.74 -6.55
N MET A 5 0.27 20.35 -6.08
CA MET A 5 -0.07 20.44 -4.66
C MET A 5 -0.49 19.08 -4.10
N CYS A 6 -1.38 18.35 -4.81
CA CYS A 6 -1.78 16.99 -4.45
C CYS A 6 -0.59 16.01 -4.38
N ILE A 7 0.33 16.09 -5.35
CA ILE A 7 1.55 15.25 -5.36
C ILE A 7 2.44 15.54 -4.13
N ARG A 8 2.61 16.81 -3.77
CA ARG A 8 3.39 17.20 -2.58
C ARG A 8 2.79 16.71 -1.28
N ASP A 9 1.48 16.78 -1.15
CA ASP A 9 0.79 16.39 0.07
C ASP A 9 0.77 14.87 0.21
N SER A 10 0.55 14.14 -0.87
CA SER A 10 0.69 12.68 -0.90
C SER A 10 2.11 12.21 -0.56
N TYR A 11 3.14 12.91 -1.03
CA TYR A 11 4.53 12.60 -0.68
C TYR A 11 4.80 12.80 0.81
N LYS A 12 4.34 13.92 1.40
CA LYS A 12 4.49 14.18 2.84
C LYS A 12 3.77 13.14 3.69
N ALA A 13 2.55 12.78 3.30
CA ALA A 13 1.76 11.77 3.97
C ALA A 13 2.44 10.39 3.91
N ALA A 14 2.88 9.96 2.74
CA ALA A 14 3.60 8.69 2.58
C ALA A 14 4.89 8.63 3.43
N ARG A 15 5.63 9.75 3.48
CA ARG A 15 6.82 9.85 4.34
C ARG A 15 6.46 9.75 5.83
N ARG A 16 5.35 10.39 6.26
CA ARG A 16 4.86 10.31 7.64
C ARG A 16 4.44 8.89 7.98
N MET A 17 3.69 8.23 7.09
CA MET A 17 3.28 6.83 7.25
C MET A 17 4.49 5.89 7.35
N GLY A 18 5.46 5.99 6.44
CA GLY A 18 6.68 5.19 6.51
C GLY A 18 7.45 5.36 7.82
N ARG A 19 7.55 6.61 8.30
CA ARG A 19 8.15 6.90 9.62
C ARG A 19 7.33 6.29 10.76
N GLY A 20 6.01 6.40 10.71
CA GLY A 20 5.10 5.85 11.73
C GLY A 20 5.25 4.32 11.83
N ILE A 21 5.17 3.61 10.71
CA ILE A 21 5.35 2.16 10.65
C ILE A 21 6.71 1.73 11.24
N ALA A 22 7.78 2.42 10.86
CA ALA A 22 9.12 2.12 11.35
C ALA A 22 9.25 2.30 12.88
N LYS A 23 8.57 3.29 13.45
CA LYS A 23 8.54 3.51 14.92
C LYS A 23 7.86 2.37 15.68
N HIS A 24 6.96 1.62 15.05
CA HIS A 24 6.38 0.39 15.61
C HIS A 24 7.30 -0.83 15.45
N GLY A 25 8.53 -0.65 14.99
CA GLY A 25 9.48 -1.75 14.77
C GLY A 25 9.17 -2.60 13.53
N VAL A 26 8.28 -2.15 12.67
CA VAL A 26 7.82 -2.87 11.48
C VAL A 26 8.56 -2.40 10.24
N ALA A 27 8.87 -3.33 9.34
CA ALA A 27 9.48 -3.01 8.06
C ALA A 27 8.48 -2.34 7.11
N VAL A 28 8.94 -1.33 6.36
CA VAL A 28 8.17 -0.72 5.27
C VAL A 28 8.59 -1.38 3.96
N ILE A 29 7.64 -2.00 3.28
CA ILE A 29 7.83 -2.65 1.98
C ILE A 29 7.15 -1.81 0.90
N THR A 30 7.89 -1.45 -0.14
CA THR A 30 7.36 -0.77 -1.33
C THR A 30 7.89 -1.42 -2.60
N GLY A 31 7.41 -0.96 -3.77
CA GLY A 31 8.01 -1.33 -5.05
C GLY A 31 9.40 -0.75 -5.30
N GLY A 32 9.92 0.09 -4.40
CA GLY A 32 11.24 0.68 -4.51
C GLY A 32 11.39 1.79 -5.56
N GLY A 33 10.33 2.15 -6.26
CA GLY A 33 10.34 3.19 -7.28
C GLY A 33 10.34 4.62 -6.72
N PRO A 34 10.26 5.63 -7.58
CA PRO A 34 10.20 7.05 -7.20
C PRO A 34 8.84 7.47 -6.63
N GLY A 35 8.74 8.72 -6.18
CA GLY A 35 7.50 9.34 -5.75
C GLY A 35 7.01 8.86 -4.39
N ILE A 36 5.77 8.36 -4.31
CA ILE A 36 5.15 7.90 -3.05
C ILE A 36 5.92 6.73 -2.43
N MET A 37 6.41 5.80 -3.25
CA MET A 37 7.24 4.67 -2.80
C MET A 37 8.54 5.16 -2.16
N GLU A 38 9.23 6.08 -2.82
CA GLU A 38 10.43 6.73 -2.28
C GLU A 38 10.13 7.47 -0.97
N ALA A 39 9.01 8.19 -0.90
CA ALA A 39 8.63 8.92 0.30
C ALA A 39 8.45 8.00 1.51
N ALA A 40 7.75 6.87 1.33
CA ALA A 40 7.56 5.87 2.37
C ALA A 40 8.91 5.24 2.81
N ASN A 41 9.73 4.82 1.86
CA ASN A 41 11.08 4.31 2.12
C ASN A 41 11.95 5.34 2.87
N ARG A 42 11.91 6.60 2.44
CA ARG A 42 12.62 7.70 3.11
C ARG A 42 12.17 7.89 4.55
N GLY A 43 10.85 7.83 4.79
CA GLY A 43 10.28 7.94 6.12
C GLY A 43 10.80 6.84 7.05
N ALA A 44 10.79 5.60 6.57
CA ALA A 44 11.29 4.44 7.30
C ALA A 44 12.80 4.50 7.57
N ALA A 45 13.61 4.77 6.55
CA ALA A 45 15.07 4.82 6.66
C ALA A 45 15.53 5.91 7.63
N LEU A 46 14.96 7.13 7.54
CA LEU A 46 15.30 8.23 8.45
C LEU A 46 14.84 8.00 9.90
N ALA A 47 13.90 7.09 10.11
CA ALA A 47 13.50 6.64 11.46
C ALA A 47 14.35 5.48 11.99
N GLY A 48 15.36 5.04 11.27
CA GLY A 48 16.20 3.90 11.62
C GLY A 48 15.54 2.54 11.40
N GLY A 49 14.43 2.49 10.66
CA GLY A 49 13.68 1.26 10.38
C GLY A 49 14.17 0.52 9.13
N LYS A 50 13.62 -0.69 8.95
CA LYS A 50 13.85 -1.48 7.74
C LYS A 50 13.02 -0.90 6.58
N SER A 51 13.73 -0.47 5.54
CA SER A 51 13.16 0.08 4.31
C SER A 51 13.40 -0.89 3.15
N VAL A 52 12.35 -1.59 2.75
CA VAL A 52 12.42 -2.68 1.77
C VAL A 52 11.90 -2.21 0.43
N GLY A 53 12.62 -2.55 -0.64
CA GLY A 53 12.21 -2.30 -2.01
C GLY A 53 12.11 -3.61 -2.79
N LEU A 54 10.91 -3.95 -3.27
CA LEU A 54 10.67 -5.07 -4.18
C LEU A 54 10.48 -4.53 -5.60
N GLY A 55 11.60 -4.34 -6.30
CA GLY A 55 11.62 -3.81 -7.66
C GLY A 55 11.17 -4.81 -8.71
N ILE A 56 10.79 -4.32 -9.88
CA ILE A 56 10.54 -5.11 -11.08
C ILE A 56 11.49 -4.65 -12.18
N GLU A 57 12.06 -5.57 -12.91
CA GLU A 57 12.91 -5.25 -14.07
C GLU A 57 12.03 -4.76 -15.22
N LEU A 58 12.11 -3.47 -15.55
CA LEU A 58 11.43 -2.86 -16.68
C LEU A 58 12.47 -2.23 -17.62
N PRO A 59 12.24 -2.25 -18.96
CA PRO A 59 13.21 -1.80 -19.95
C PRO A 59 13.71 -0.35 -19.79
N HIS A 60 13.00 0.49 -19.05
CA HIS A 60 13.26 1.93 -18.92
C HIS A 60 13.21 2.44 -17.48
N GLU A 61 13.13 1.57 -16.46
CA GLU A 61 13.14 2.01 -15.06
C GLU A 61 14.56 2.08 -14.50
N GLN A 62 14.84 3.19 -13.84
CA GLN A 62 15.98 3.36 -12.95
C GLN A 62 15.74 2.49 -11.72
N GLY A 63 16.76 1.74 -11.28
CA GLY A 63 16.71 0.83 -10.14
C GLY A 63 16.01 1.33 -8.87
N LEU A 64 16.23 0.68 -7.75
CA LEU A 64 15.60 1.03 -6.48
C LEU A 64 16.02 2.42 -5.99
N ASN A 65 15.11 3.14 -5.35
CA ASN A 65 15.40 4.46 -4.79
C ASN A 65 16.45 4.38 -3.66
N GLN A 66 17.16 5.48 -3.44
CA GLN A 66 18.30 5.56 -2.50
C GLN A 66 17.98 5.28 -1.02
N TRP A 67 16.70 5.27 -0.64
CA TRP A 67 16.26 5.06 0.73
C TRP A 67 15.94 3.60 1.05
N VAL A 68 16.04 2.73 0.05
CA VAL A 68 15.92 1.27 0.24
C VAL A 68 17.22 0.76 0.86
N ASN A 69 17.12 0.12 2.04
CA ASN A 69 18.26 -0.51 2.69
C ASN A 69 18.25 -2.04 2.57
N LEU A 70 17.15 -2.62 2.12
CA LEU A 70 17.05 -4.03 1.73
C LEU A 70 16.28 -4.11 0.41
N GLY A 71 16.97 -4.32 -0.68
CA GLY A 71 16.40 -4.32 -2.03
C GLY A 71 16.45 -5.69 -2.70
N MET A 72 15.40 -5.99 -3.47
CA MET A 72 15.33 -7.17 -4.32
C MET A 72 14.66 -6.80 -5.63
N SER A 73 15.24 -7.22 -6.76
CA SER A 73 14.65 -7.03 -8.09
C SER A 73 14.11 -8.34 -8.63
N PHE A 74 12.93 -8.28 -9.22
CA PHE A 74 12.22 -9.42 -9.79
C PHE A 74 12.09 -9.25 -11.30
N ARG A 75 12.24 -10.34 -12.01
CA ARG A 75 11.98 -10.39 -13.46
C ARG A 75 10.50 -10.60 -13.77
N TYR A 76 9.77 -11.33 -12.89
CA TYR A 76 8.39 -11.70 -13.13
C TYR A 76 7.45 -11.06 -12.09
N PHE A 77 6.38 -10.46 -12.56
CA PHE A 77 5.38 -9.80 -11.72
C PHE A 77 4.77 -10.75 -10.68
N PHE A 78 4.42 -11.98 -11.05
CA PHE A 78 3.76 -12.93 -10.14
C PHE A 78 4.63 -13.30 -8.95
N VAL A 79 5.94 -13.41 -9.11
CA VAL A 79 6.87 -13.68 -8.01
C VAL A 79 6.91 -12.50 -7.06
N ARG A 80 7.02 -11.28 -7.59
CA ARG A 80 7.02 -10.05 -6.82
C ARG A 80 5.72 -9.88 -6.01
N LYS A 81 4.57 -10.10 -6.65
CA LYS A 81 3.25 -10.05 -6.00
C LYS A 81 3.15 -11.04 -4.84
N THR A 82 3.60 -12.27 -5.04
CA THR A 82 3.65 -13.28 -3.98
C THR A 82 4.47 -12.81 -2.78
N MET A 83 5.59 -12.13 -3.01
CA MET A 83 6.43 -11.59 -1.94
C MET A 83 5.73 -10.45 -1.18
N PHE A 84 5.02 -9.56 -1.87
CA PHE A 84 4.22 -8.54 -1.22
C PHE A 84 3.19 -9.16 -0.27
N VAL A 85 2.43 -10.12 -0.74
CA VAL A 85 1.41 -10.81 0.08
C VAL A 85 2.04 -11.56 1.24
N LYS A 86 3.09 -12.34 0.97
CA LYS A 86 3.71 -13.23 1.97
C LYS A 86 4.33 -12.49 3.15
N TYR A 87 4.92 -11.32 2.91
CA TYR A 87 5.68 -10.59 3.92
C TYR A 87 4.96 -9.37 4.49
N SER A 88 3.74 -9.10 4.05
CA SER A 88 2.93 -8.00 4.58
C SER A 88 1.99 -8.48 5.69
N SER A 89 1.89 -7.69 6.74
CA SER A 89 0.94 -7.89 7.85
C SER A 89 -0.22 -6.89 7.81
N GLY A 90 -0.06 -5.82 7.05
CA GLY A 90 -1.07 -4.81 6.74
C GLY A 90 -0.63 -4.00 5.53
N VAL A 91 -1.55 -3.37 4.85
CA VAL A 91 -1.27 -2.65 3.60
C VAL A 91 -1.92 -1.28 3.61
N ILE A 92 -1.16 -0.27 3.19
CA ILE A 92 -1.67 1.08 2.91
C ILE A 92 -1.54 1.33 1.40
N VAL A 93 -2.68 1.49 0.75
CA VAL A 93 -2.78 1.74 -0.69
C VAL A 93 -2.96 3.24 -0.90
N CYS A 94 -1.97 3.88 -1.49
CA CYS A 94 -2.03 5.28 -1.88
C CYS A 94 -2.58 5.43 -3.31
N PRO A 95 -3.06 6.64 -3.69
CA PRO A 95 -3.44 6.91 -5.07
C PRO A 95 -2.35 6.51 -6.07
N GLY A 96 -2.73 5.76 -7.10
CA GLY A 96 -1.78 5.23 -8.07
C GLY A 96 -2.43 4.77 -9.38
N GLY A 97 -1.68 4.12 -10.24
CA GLY A 97 -2.14 3.61 -11.54
C GLY A 97 -2.50 2.12 -11.51
N PHE A 98 -2.51 1.51 -12.68
CA PHE A 98 -2.92 0.11 -12.88
C PHE A 98 -2.14 -0.88 -12.02
N GLY A 99 -0.83 -0.67 -11.80
CA GLY A 99 -0.04 -1.53 -10.92
C GLY A 99 -0.52 -1.49 -9.46
N THR A 100 -0.97 -0.31 -8.98
CA THR A 100 -1.54 -0.16 -7.64
C THR A 100 -2.91 -0.86 -7.55
N PHE A 101 -3.75 -0.73 -8.56
CA PHE A 101 -5.03 -1.43 -8.62
C PHE A 101 -4.84 -2.95 -8.68
N ASP A 102 -3.88 -3.43 -9.45
CA ASP A 102 -3.55 -4.84 -9.57
C ASP A 102 -3.19 -5.46 -8.21
N GLU A 103 -2.30 -4.84 -7.45
CA GLU A 103 -1.95 -5.29 -6.09
C GLU A 103 -3.13 -5.19 -5.12
N MET A 104 -3.90 -4.10 -5.18
CA MET A 104 -5.06 -3.90 -4.31
C MET A 104 -6.14 -4.95 -4.54
N PHE A 105 -6.52 -5.20 -5.80
CA PHE A 105 -7.56 -6.18 -6.12
C PHE A 105 -7.13 -7.61 -5.84
N GLU A 106 -5.85 -7.94 -5.99
CA GLU A 106 -5.32 -9.23 -5.55
C GLU A 106 -5.50 -9.41 -4.04
N LEU A 107 -5.11 -8.40 -3.25
CA LEU A 107 -5.27 -8.43 -1.78
C LEU A 107 -6.74 -8.56 -1.38
N LEU A 108 -7.65 -7.77 -1.99
CA LEU A 108 -9.08 -7.86 -1.73
C LEU A 108 -9.62 -9.26 -2.04
N THR A 109 -9.18 -9.86 -3.14
CA THR A 109 -9.56 -11.23 -3.52
C THR A 109 -9.06 -12.25 -2.51
N LEU A 110 -7.81 -12.16 -2.07
CA LEU A 110 -7.21 -13.08 -1.11
C LEU A 110 -7.85 -12.98 0.28
N VAL A 111 -8.20 -11.77 0.70
CA VAL A 111 -8.93 -11.54 1.95
C VAL A 111 -10.35 -12.08 1.86
N GLN A 112 -11.09 -11.78 0.77
CA GLN A 112 -12.45 -12.25 0.58
C GLN A 112 -12.55 -13.79 0.49
N THR A 113 -11.56 -14.43 -0.11
CA THR A 113 -11.49 -15.90 -0.24
C THR A 113 -10.86 -16.59 0.97
N HIS A 114 -10.57 -15.86 2.05
CA HIS A 114 -9.90 -16.35 3.25
C HIS A 114 -8.54 -17.04 3.02
N LYS A 115 -7.85 -16.71 1.92
CA LYS A 115 -6.51 -17.19 1.61
C LYS A 115 -5.44 -16.46 2.42
N VAL A 116 -5.71 -15.20 2.76
CA VAL A 116 -4.91 -14.42 3.71
C VAL A 116 -5.80 -14.07 4.89
N MET A 117 -5.38 -14.48 6.10
CA MET A 117 -6.15 -14.23 7.31
C MET A 117 -6.06 -12.75 7.68
N SER A 118 -7.20 -12.06 7.55
CA SER A 118 -7.50 -10.79 8.23
C SER A 118 -6.42 -9.69 8.12
N MET A 119 -5.81 -9.50 6.94
CA MET A 119 -4.87 -8.41 6.71
C MET A 119 -5.61 -7.06 6.61
N PRO A 120 -5.32 -6.06 7.46
CA PRO A 120 -5.92 -4.74 7.34
C PRO A 120 -5.49 -4.08 6.02
N ILE A 121 -6.46 -3.56 5.27
CA ILE A 121 -6.23 -2.81 4.04
C ILE A 121 -6.70 -1.38 4.28
N VAL A 122 -5.79 -0.43 4.16
CA VAL A 122 -6.10 1.00 4.28
C VAL A 122 -5.96 1.66 2.92
N LEU A 123 -6.98 2.38 2.51
CA LEU A 123 -6.96 3.20 1.30
C LEU A 123 -6.77 4.66 1.73
N TYR A 124 -5.58 5.18 1.47
CA TYR A 124 -5.27 6.55 1.79
C TYR A 124 -5.68 7.49 0.66
N GLY A 125 -6.49 8.51 0.96
CA GLY A 125 -6.98 9.50 0.00
C GLY A 125 -8.45 9.30 -0.35
N THR A 126 -9.34 9.74 0.52
CA THR A 126 -10.80 9.53 0.42
C THR A 126 -11.37 10.00 -0.91
N GLU A 127 -10.99 11.19 -1.38
CA GLU A 127 -11.48 11.74 -2.65
C GLU A 127 -11.14 10.84 -3.84
N TYR A 128 -9.94 10.25 -3.84
CA TYR A 128 -9.48 9.38 -4.91
C TYR A 128 -10.23 8.04 -4.94
N TRP A 129 -10.45 7.43 -3.78
CA TRP A 129 -11.01 6.07 -3.69
C TRP A 129 -12.53 6.02 -3.66
N ARG A 130 -13.20 7.10 -3.28
CA ARG A 130 -14.66 7.16 -3.11
C ARG A 130 -15.43 6.61 -4.31
N GLY A 131 -15.18 7.13 -5.50
CA GLY A 131 -15.93 6.72 -6.69
C GLY A 131 -15.76 5.24 -7.05
N LEU A 132 -14.57 4.68 -6.83
CA LEU A 132 -14.33 3.25 -7.04
C LEU A 132 -15.15 2.42 -6.04
N PHE A 133 -15.11 2.80 -4.76
CA PHE A 133 -15.82 2.05 -3.71
C PHE A 133 -17.34 2.17 -3.84
N GLU A 134 -17.84 3.33 -4.20
CA GLU A 134 -19.26 3.53 -4.52
C GLU A 134 -19.69 2.60 -5.66
N TRP A 135 -18.89 2.48 -6.72
CA TRP A 135 -19.18 1.58 -7.84
C TRP A 135 -19.09 0.10 -7.43
N LEU A 136 -18.08 -0.28 -6.64
CA LEU A 136 -17.95 -1.66 -6.13
C LEU A 136 -19.14 -2.07 -5.28
N THR A 137 -19.63 -1.20 -4.40
CA THR A 137 -20.73 -1.50 -3.48
C THR A 137 -22.09 -1.39 -4.13
N SER A 138 -22.34 -0.39 -4.98
CA SER A 138 -23.65 -0.16 -5.63
C SER A 138 -23.83 -0.97 -6.93
N THR A 139 -22.76 -1.44 -7.57
CA THR A 139 -22.88 -2.15 -8.86
C THR A 139 -22.36 -3.58 -8.75
N VAL A 140 -21.11 -3.75 -8.40
CA VAL A 140 -20.49 -5.09 -8.42
C VAL A 140 -21.08 -5.99 -7.34
N GLN A 141 -21.28 -5.47 -6.15
CA GLN A 141 -21.90 -6.20 -5.04
C GLN A 141 -23.40 -6.45 -5.27
N ASP A 142 -24.16 -5.46 -5.74
CA ASP A 142 -25.59 -5.60 -5.99
C ASP A 142 -25.89 -6.59 -7.11
N HIS A 143 -24.95 -6.77 -8.07
CA HIS A 143 -25.04 -7.84 -9.07
C HIS A 143 -24.55 -9.21 -8.56
N GLY A 144 -24.18 -9.33 -7.29
CA GLY A 144 -23.73 -10.58 -6.68
C GLY A 144 -22.35 -11.07 -7.16
N MET A 145 -21.54 -10.18 -7.77
CA MET A 145 -20.21 -10.54 -8.29
C MET A 145 -19.15 -10.60 -7.20
N ILE A 146 -19.36 -9.89 -6.08
CA ILE A 146 -18.54 -9.95 -4.88
C ILE A 146 -19.46 -10.09 -3.65
N SER A 147 -18.96 -10.72 -2.60
CA SER A 147 -19.61 -10.68 -1.29
C SER A 147 -19.46 -9.28 -0.68
N PRO A 148 -20.36 -8.88 0.25
CA PRO A 148 -20.18 -7.63 0.97
C PRO A 148 -18.77 -7.52 1.56
N LEU A 149 -18.12 -6.39 1.28
CA LEU A 149 -16.81 -6.11 1.87
C LEU A 149 -17.00 -5.90 3.38
N ASP A 150 -16.23 -6.62 4.17
CA ASP A 150 -16.22 -6.42 5.62
C ASP A 150 -15.61 -5.04 5.94
N PRO A 151 -16.38 -4.09 6.49
CA PRO A 151 -15.88 -2.76 6.83
C PRO A 151 -14.71 -2.77 7.82
N SER A 152 -14.56 -3.86 8.59
CA SER A 152 -13.45 -4.00 9.52
C SER A 152 -12.11 -4.33 8.84
N LEU A 153 -12.15 -4.71 7.56
CA LEU A 153 -10.96 -5.10 6.80
C LEU A 153 -10.46 -3.99 5.87
N VAL A 154 -11.32 -3.04 5.51
CA VAL A 154 -10.98 -1.95 4.58
C VAL A 154 -11.35 -0.62 5.22
N LEU A 155 -10.35 0.20 5.51
CA LEU A 155 -10.51 1.58 5.97
C LEU A 155 -10.17 2.55 4.83
N ILE A 156 -10.99 3.59 4.66
CA ILE A 156 -10.65 4.72 3.78
C ILE A 156 -10.44 5.95 4.66
N THR A 157 -9.26 6.57 4.58
CA THR A 157 -8.91 7.70 5.43
C THR A 157 -8.00 8.71 4.74
N ASP A 158 -8.03 9.95 5.22
CA ASP A 158 -7.08 11.01 4.86
C ASP A 158 -6.07 11.29 6.00
N ASP A 159 -6.21 10.59 7.13
CA ASP A 159 -5.28 10.73 8.25
C ASP A 159 -4.14 9.70 8.15
N PRO A 160 -2.88 10.14 7.95
CA PRO A 160 -1.74 9.23 7.85
C PRO A 160 -1.42 8.49 9.16
N ASP A 161 -1.76 9.02 10.32
CA ASP A 161 -1.50 8.35 11.59
C ASP A 161 -2.55 7.26 11.84
N GLU A 162 -3.83 7.53 11.56
CA GLU A 162 -4.88 6.52 11.58
C GLU A 162 -4.56 5.37 10.60
N ALA A 163 -4.08 5.71 9.40
CA ALA A 163 -3.66 4.71 8.43
C ALA A 163 -2.57 3.78 8.97
N VAL A 164 -1.59 4.32 9.69
CA VAL A 164 -0.52 3.54 10.33
C VAL A 164 -1.08 2.65 11.44
N GLU A 165 -1.85 3.22 12.37
CA GLU A 165 -2.40 2.47 13.52
C GLU A 165 -3.21 1.26 13.06
N VAL A 166 -4.05 1.43 12.04
CA VAL A 166 -4.84 0.33 11.48
C VAL A 166 -3.95 -0.69 10.77
N ALA A 167 -3.00 -0.24 9.95
CA ALA A 167 -2.13 -1.15 9.21
C ALA A 167 -1.24 -2.02 10.13
N VAL A 168 -0.84 -1.50 11.30
CA VAL A 168 0.01 -2.26 12.26
C VAL A 168 -0.79 -2.95 13.36
N SER A 169 -2.11 -2.75 13.44
CA SER A 169 -2.95 -3.19 14.56
C SER A 169 -2.86 -4.69 14.90
N ARG A 170 -2.55 -5.53 13.92
CA ARG A 170 -2.44 -6.98 14.09
C ARG A 170 -1.04 -7.50 14.39
N ILE A 171 -0.05 -6.63 14.42
CA ILE A 171 1.34 -6.98 14.76
C ILE A 171 1.55 -6.86 16.27
N ALA A 172 0.74 -6.04 16.93
CA ALA A 172 0.81 -5.77 18.37
C ALA A 172 -0.01 -6.78 19.23
N SER A 173 -0.67 -7.73 18.62
CA SER A 173 -1.39 -8.84 19.28
C SER A 173 -0.65 -10.16 19.09
#